data_96232366cf99b253c2174d4892769334
#
_entry.id   96232366cf99b253c2174d4892769334
#
_cell.length_a   1.000
_cell.length_b   1.000
_cell.length_c   1.000
_cell.angle_alpha   90.00
_cell.angle_beta   90.00
_cell.angle_gamma   90.00
#
_symmetry.space_group_name_H-M   'P 1'
#
loop_
_entity.id
_entity.type
_entity.pdbx_description
1 polymer ?
#
loop_
_entity_poly.entity_id
_entity_poly.type
_entity_poly.pdbx_seq_one_letter_code
_entity_poly.pdbx_strand_id
1 'polypeptide(L)'
;MTPNAPALELLPAVDVQDGQAVRLVQGEAGSATSYGDPVTAALDWQRAGAEWIHLVDLDAAFGRGDNREVMRRVVEEIGVKIELSGGIRDDASLEHALEMGATRVNLGTAALEDPDWTARVIERFGDRVAVGLDVRGTTLAARGWTKEGGDLWEVLARLEDAGCARYVVTDVTKDGTLKGPNTELLAQVCAKTAKPVVASGGISSLEDVAALAAMTGQGVEGAIMGKALYAGRFSLEQALAVAGGATVEQARSEQPGPVAP
;
A
#
# COMPACT_ATOMS: atom_id res chain seq x y z
N MET A 1 -5.00 14.42 28.26
CA MET A 1 -5.53 13.61 27.16
C MET A 1 -5.54 14.52 25.95
N THR A 2 -4.60 14.34 25.03
CA THR A 2 -4.59 15.01 23.73
C THR A 2 -5.83 14.55 22.94
N PRO A 3 -6.54 15.45 22.23
CA PRO A 3 -7.68 15.03 21.43
C PRO A 3 -7.22 13.98 20.41
N ASN A 4 -8.00 12.91 20.33
CA ASN A 4 -7.89 11.73 19.49
C ASN A 4 -7.00 11.95 18.24
N ALA A 5 -5.77 11.47 18.26
CA ALA A 5 -5.04 11.25 17.02
C ALA A 5 -5.87 10.27 16.18
N PRO A 6 -5.99 10.48 14.85
CA PRO A 6 -6.71 9.53 14.02
C PRO A 6 -6.08 8.14 14.16
N ALA A 7 -6.91 7.09 14.15
CA ALA A 7 -6.40 5.72 14.15
C ALA A 7 -5.61 5.46 12.85
N LEU A 8 -4.56 4.65 12.95
CA LEU A 8 -3.79 4.24 11.78
C LEU A 8 -4.64 3.31 10.90
N GLU A 9 -4.87 3.66 9.64
CA GLU A 9 -5.53 2.77 8.68
C GLU A 9 -4.62 1.60 8.30
N LEU A 10 -5.13 0.36 8.34
CA LEU A 10 -4.39 -0.81 7.90
C LEU A 10 -4.93 -1.32 6.57
N LEU A 11 -4.03 -1.49 5.60
CA LEU A 11 -4.34 -1.97 4.25
C LEU A 11 -3.64 -3.31 4.02
N PRO A 12 -4.27 -4.45 4.37
CA PRO A 12 -3.75 -5.75 3.93
C PRO A 12 -3.59 -5.77 2.43
N ALA A 13 -2.43 -6.25 1.96
CA ALA A 13 -2.14 -6.26 0.55
C ALA A 13 -2.46 -7.62 -0.09
N VAL A 14 -3.09 -7.59 -1.26
CA VAL A 14 -3.33 -8.76 -2.13
C VAL A 14 -2.65 -8.46 -3.46
N ASP A 15 -1.48 -9.06 -3.69
CA ASP A 15 -0.76 -8.97 -4.95
C ASP A 15 -1.18 -10.13 -5.84
N VAL A 16 -1.52 -9.84 -7.08
CA VAL A 16 -1.98 -10.84 -8.05
C VAL A 16 -0.95 -11.01 -9.16
N GLN A 17 -0.48 -12.25 -9.36
CA GLN A 17 0.38 -12.64 -10.46
C GLN A 17 -0.10 -13.99 -11.02
N ASP A 18 -0.20 -14.10 -12.33
CA ASP A 18 -0.70 -15.30 -13.03
C ASP A 18 -2.04 -15.83 -12.44
N GLY A 19 -2.93 -14.89 -12.06
CA GLY A 19 -4.24 -15.21 -11.47
C GLY A 19 -4.20 -15.69 -10.02
N GLN A 20 -3.06 -15.67 -9.35
CA GLN A 20 -2.88 -16.14 -7.97
C GLN A 20 -2.50 -15.00 -7.03
N ALA A 21 -2.93 -15.08 -5.78
CA ALA A 21 -2.40 -14.23 -4.72
C ALA A 21 -0.96 -14.65 -4.42
N VAL A 22 -0.04 -13.69 -4.46
CA VAL A 22 1.39 -13.95 -4.25
C VAL A 22 2.03 -12.94 -3.31
N ARG A 23 3.24 -13.26 -2.84
CA ARG A 23 4.15 -12.32 -2.18
C ARG A 23 5.54 -12.41 -2.76
N LEU A 24 6.09 -11.25 -3.11
CA LEU A 24 7.46 -11.13 -3.58
C LEU A 24 8.41 -10.75 -2.43
N VAL A 25 9.69 -10.95 -2.63
CA VAL A 25 10.77 -10.40 -1.79
C VAL A 25 11.46 -9.30 -2.58
N GLN A 26 11.44 -8.07 -2.07
CA GLN A 26 12.06 -6.89 -2.71
C GLN A 26 11.64 -6.71 -4.19
N GLY A 27 10.38 -7.06 -4.52
CA GLY A 27 9.85 -6.95 -5.88
C GLY A 27 10.46 -7.92 -6.90
N GLU A 28 11.27 -8.90 -6.48
CA GLU A 28 11.89 -9.86 -7.40
C GLU A 28 10.84 -10.85 -7.93
N ALA A 29 10.54 -10.77 -9.21
CA ALA A 29 9.50 -11.57 -9.86
C ALA A 29 9.68 -13.10 -9.72
N GLY A 30 10.93 -13.56 -9.54
CA GLY A 30 11.26 -14.98 -9.33
C GLY A 30 11.14 -15.44 -7.88
N SER A 31 10.84 -14.54 -6.93
CA SER A 31 10.72 -14.85 -5.49
C SER A 31 9.28 -15.12 -5.04
N ALA A 32 8.33 -15.23 -5.96
CA ALA A 32 6.91 -15.35 -5.67
C ALA A 32 6.59 -16.59 -4.81
N THR A 33 5.92 -16.36 -3.69
CA THR A 33 5.25 -17.42 -2.92
C THR A 33 3.76 -17.29 -3.16
N SER A 34 3.10 -18.36 -3.63
CA SER A 34 1.65 -18.36 -3.87
C SER A 34 0.88 -18.62 -2.56
N TYR A 35 -0.24 -17.93 -2.43
CA TYR A 35 -1.20 -18.03 -1.32
C TYR A 35 -2.63 -18.34 -1.83
N GLY A 36 -2.76 -18.86 -3.05
CA GLY A 36 -4.00 -19.33 -3.59
C GLY A 36 -4.86 -18.29 -4.30
N ASP A 37 -6.19 -18.39 -4.16
CA ASP A 37 -7.13 -17.53 -4.87
C ASP A 37 -7.20 -16.12 -4.27
N PRO A 38 -7.00 -15.05 -5.09
CA PRO A 38 -7.03 -13.67 -4.60
C PRO A 38 -8.36 -13.24 -3.97
N VAL A 39 -9.49 -13.78 -4.44
CA VAL A 39 -10.82 -13.50 -3.87
C VAL A 39 -10.89 -14.05 -2.46
N THR A 40 -10.45 -15.28 -2.27
CA THR A 40 -10.42 -15.92 -0.94
C THR A 40 -9.53 -15.11 0.01
N ALA A 41 -8.33 -14.73 -0.40
CA ALA A 41 -7.42 -13.92 0.41
C ALA A 41 -8.05 -12.58 0.82
N ALA A 42 -8.70 -11.87 -0.12
CA ALA A 42 -9.36 -10.60 0.16
C ALA A 42 -10.55 -10.75 1.13
N LEU A 43 -11.37 -11.80 0.96
CA LEU A 43 -12.49 -12.11 1.86
C LEU A 43 -12.00 -12.47 3.26
N ASP A 44 -10.87 -13.16 3.39
CA ASP A 44 -10.30 -13.50 4.69
C ASP A 44 -9.82 -12.25 5.44
N TRP A 45 -9.19 -11.31 4.74
CA TRP A 45 -8.83 -10.02 5.35
C TRP A 45 -10.08 -9.21 5.74
N GLN A 46 -11.11 -9.18 4.90
CA GLN A 46 -12.38 -8.54 5.26
C GLN A 46 -13.00 -9.16 6.50
N ARG A 47 -13.03 -10.51 6.62
CA ARG A 47 -13.53 -11.21 7.81
C ARG A 47 -12.72 -10.91 9.07
N ALA A 48 -11.40 -10.71 8.92
CA ALA A 48 -10.50 -10.32 9.99
C ALA A 48 -10.61 -8.82 10.36
N GLY A 49 -11.55 -8.07 9.74
CA GLY A 49 -11.88 -6.70 10.10
C GLY A 49 -11.17 -5.62 9.27
N ALA A 50 -10.56 -5.96 8.14
CA ALA A 50 -10.01 -4.95 7.23
C ALA A 50 -11.12 -4.00 6.75
N GLU A 51 -10.85 -2.69 6.78
CA GLU A 51 -11.68 -1.67 6.16
C GLU A 51 -11.16 -1.26 4.77
N TRP A 52 -9.91 -1.57 4.51
CA TRP A 52 -9.21 -1.33 3.25
C TRP A 52 -8.48 -2.59 2.79
N ILE A 53 -8.35 -2.75 1.48
CA ILE A 53 -7.42 -3.69 0.85
C ILE A 53 -6.57 -2.95 -0.17
N HIS A 54 -5.25 -3.16 -0.14
CA HIS A 54 -4.33 -2.75 -1.18
C HIS A 54 -4.21 -3.89 -2.20
N LEU A 55 -4.83 -3.72 -3.37
CA LEU A 55 -4.93 -4.74 -4.44
C LEU A 55 -4.00 -4.38 -5.59
N VAL A 56 -3.07 -5.28 -5.94
CA VAL A 56 -2.01 -5.01 -6.92
C VAL A 56 -2.04 -6.01 -8.07
N ASP A 57 -2.11 -5.52 -9.31
CA ASP A 57 -1.86 -6.31 -10.51
C ASP A 57 -0.35 -6.30 -10.84
N LEU A 58 0.36 -7.35 -10.45
CA LEU A 58 1.80 -7.44 -10.69
C LEU A 58 2.14 -7.69 -12.15
N ASP A 59 1.33 -8.44 -12.89
CA ASP A 59 1.60 -8.68 -14.32
C ASP A 59 1.46 -7.39 -15.12
N ALA A 60 0.44 -6.59 -14.82
CA ALA A 60 0.30 -5.25 -15.41
C ALA A 60 1.43 -4.30 -14.97
N ALA A 61 1.85 -4.36 -13.70
CA ALA A 61 2.96 -3.54 -13.20
C ALA A 61 4.28 -3.85 -13.92
N PHE A 62 4.55 -5.13 -14.17
CA PHE A 62 5.76 -5.59 -14.88
C PHE A 62 5.63 -5.58 -16.41
N GLY A 63 4.44 -5.28 -16.96
CA GLY A 63 4.19 -5.28 -18.41
C GLY A 63 4.20 -6.67 -19.05
N ARG A 64 3.73 -7.67 -18.31
CA ARG A 64 3.70 -9.09 -18.73
C ARG A 64 2.30 -9.60 -19.05
N GLY A 65 1.33 -8.74 -19.09
CA GLY A 65 -0.09 -9.05 -19.24
C GLY A 65 -0.92 -8.27 -18.24
N ASP A 66 -2.06 -8.81 -17.85
CA ASP A 66 -2.89 -8.27 -16.77
C ASP A 66 -3.73 -9.38 -16.10
N ASN A 67 -4.27 -9.06 -14.92
CA ASN A 67 -5.17 -9.92 -14.16
C ASN A 67 -6.57 -9.28 -14.04
N ARG A 68 -7.01 -8.48 -15.01
CA ARG A 68 -8.24 -7.66 -14.93
C ARG A 68 -9.46 -8.46 -14.50
N GLU A 69 -9.67 -9.65 -15.03
CA GLU A 69 -10.81 -10.49 -14.68
C GLU A 69 -10.77 -10.92 -13.21
N VAL A 70 -9.60 -11.30 -12.70
CA VAL A 70 -9.42 -11.66 -11.29
C VAL A 70 -9.60 -10.44 -10.40
N MET A 71 -9.00 -9.29 -10.78
CA MET A 71 -9.16 -8.03 -10.05
C MET A 71 -10.63 -7.63 -9.96
N ARG A 72 -11.37 -7.73 -11.07
CA ARG A 72 -12.82 -7.45 -11.11
C ARG A 72 -13.59 -8.35 -10.14
N ARG A 73 -13.31 -9.66 -10.14
CA ARG A 73 -13.94 -10.60 -9.21
C ARG A 73 -13.66 -10.24 -7.75
N VAL A 74 -12.42 -9.87 -7.41
CA VAL A 74 -12.08 -9.42 -6.05
C VAL A 74 -12.94 -8.22 -5.68
N VAL A 75 -12.99 -7.19 -6.54
CA VAL A 75 -13.75 -5.95 -6.27
C VAL A 75 -15.25 -6.19 -6.12
N GLU A 76 -15.83 -7.12 -6.92
CA GLU A 76 -17.26 -7.46 -6.87
C GLU A 76 -17.64 -8.23 -5.59
N GLU A 77 -16.73 -9.06 -5.06
CA GLU A 77 -17.04 -9.96 -3.94
C GLU A 77 -16.80 -9.34 -2.56
N ILE A 78 -15.98 -8.28 -2.47
CA ILE A 78 -15.66 -7.66 -1.18
C ILE A 78 -16.43 -6.35 -0.97
N GLY A 79 -16.79 -6.08 0.27
CA GLY A 79 -17.56 -4.89 0.67
C GLY A 79 -16.72 -3.78 1.31
N VAL A 80 -15.38 -3.88 1.27
CA VAL A 80 -14.47 -2.91 1.87
C VAL A 80 -13.84 -1.99 0.82
N LYS A 81 -13.21 -0.91 1.24
CA LYS A 81 -12.53 0.03 0.36
C LYS A 81 -11.31 -0.61 -0.30
N ILE A 82 -11.07 -0.25 -1.56
CA ILE A 82 -9.94 -0.79 -2.34
C ILE A 82 -9.05 0.34 -2.81
N GLU A 83 -7.76 0.23 -2.49
CA GLU A 83 -6.69 0.95 -3.17
C GLU A 83 -6.09 0.03 -4.23
N LEU A 84 -6.33 0.36 -5.51
CA LEU A 84 -5.88 -0.46 -6.63
C LEU A 84 -4.57 0.08 -7.20
N SER A 85 -3.61 -0.81 -7.42
CA SER A 85 -2.28 -0.50 -7.96
C SER A 85 -1.89 -1.50 -9.05
N GLY A 86 -0.87 -1.13 -9.84
CA GLY A 86 -0.33 -1.97 -10.90
C GLY A 86 -0.89 -1.65 -12.29
N GLY A 87 -0.01 -1.32 -13.22
CA GLY A 87 -0.34 -1.14 -14.63
C GLY A 87 -1.13 0.10 -15.04
N ILE A 88 -1.40 1.04 -14.11
CA ILE A 88 -2.13 2.27 -14.41
C ILE A 88 -1.16 3.28 -15.03
N ARG A 89 -1.33 3.58 -16.34
CA ARG A 89 -0.34 4.36 -17.12
C ARG A 89 -0.95 5.40 -18.05
N ASP A 90 -2.26 5.40 -18.22
CA ASP A 90 -3.00 6.27 -19.11
C ASP A 90 -4.45 6.42 -18.63
N ASP A 91 -5.21 7.29 -19.27
CA ASP A 91 -6.60 7.56 -18.92
C ASP A 91 -7.46 6.31 -18.99
N ALA A 92 -7.23 5.44 -19.98
CA ALA A 92 -8.05 4.23 -20.16
C ALA A 92 -7.84 3.23 -19.02
N SER A 93 -6.59 2.99 -18.59
CA SER A 93 -6.29 2.10 -17.47
C SER A 93 -6.76 2.68 -16.13
N LEU A 94 -6.65 4.01 -15.96
CA LEU A 94 -7.15 4.72 -14.78
C LEU A 94 -8.67 4.65 -14.68
N GLU A 95 -9.38 5.03 -15.75
CA GLU A 95 -10.85 5.02 -15.79
C GLU A 95 -11.37 3.60 -15.59
N HIS A 96 -10.76 2.60 -16.23
CA HIS A 96 -11.10 1.21 -16.02
C HIS A 96 -10.95 0.77 -14.54
N ALA A 97 -9.88 1.14 -13.85
CA ALA A 97 -9.69 0.84 -12.44
C ALA A 97 -10.77 1.47 -11.55
N LEU A 98 -11.10 2.74 -11.83
CA LEU A 98 -12.13 3.47 -11.09
C LEU A 98 -13.56 2.97 -11.37
N GLU A 99 -13.85 2.59 -12.61
CA GLU A 99 -15.13 2.01 -13.03
C GLU A 99 -15.32 0.58 -12.49
N MET A 100 -14.25 -0.17 -12.35
CA MET A 100 -14.25 -1.50 -11.71
C MET A 100 -14.73 -1.41 -10.25
N GLY A 101 -14.57 -0.28 -9.59
CA GLY A 101 -15.00 -0.04 -8.21
C GLY A 101 -13.88 0.30 -7.23
N ALA A 102 -12.65 0.55 -7.72
CA ALA A 102 -11.59 1.02 -6.84
C ALA A 102 -12.01 2.31 -6.13
N THR A 103 -11.84 2.35 -4.81
CA THR A 103 -12.09 3.55 -4.01
C THR A 103 -11.08 4.62 -4.35
N ARG A 104 -9.80 4.21 -4.48
CA ARG A 104 -8.70 5.04 -4.99
C ARG A 104 -7.72 4.18 -5.79
N VAL A 105 -6.94 4.83 -6.60
CA VAL A 105 -5.83 4.21 -7.35
C VAL A 105 -4.50 4.73 -6.82
N ASN A 106 -3.47 3.88 -6.86
CA ASN A 106 -2.10 4.28 -6.55
C ASN A 106 -1.26 4.27 -7.83
N LEU A 107 -0.82 5.44 -8.27
CA LEU A 107 0.00 5.65 -9.46
C LEU A 107 1.47 5.50 -9.09
N GLY A 108 2.15 4.53 -9.69
CA GLY A 108 3.59 4.34 -9.52
C GLY A 108 4.39 5.01 -10.65
N THR A 109 5.04 4.19 -11.48
CA THR A 109 5.95 4.60 -12.57
C THR A 109 5.41 5.71 -13.46
N ALA A 110 4.14 5.67 -13.83
CA ALA A 110 3.55 6.67 -14.73
C ALA A 110 3.59 8.08 -14.13
N ALA A 111 3.42 8.21 -12.81
CA ALA A 111 3.53 9.49 -12.11
C ALA A 111 4.94 10.11 -12.18
N LEU A 112 5.96 9.27 -12.38
CA LEU A 112 7.35 9.70 -12.52
C LEU A 112 7.72 10.01 -13.99
N GLU A 113 7.19 9.21 -14.93
CA GLU A 113 7.53 9.26 -16.35
C GLU A 113 6.71 10.31 -17.14
N ASP A 114 5.45 10.59 -16.73
CA ASP A 114 4.58 11.60 -17.38
C ASP A 114 3.99 12.57 -16.34
N PRO A 115 4.76 13.60 -15.95
CA PRO A 115 4.31 14.60 -14.98
C PRO A 115 3.08 15.40 -15.43
N ASP A 116 2.95 15.69 -16.71
CA ASP A 116 1.85 16.49 -17.25
C ASP A 116 0.53 15.69 -17.21
N TRP A 117 0.58 14.41 -17.57
CA TRP A 117 -0.55 13.50 -17.41
C TRP A 117 -0.93 13.38 -15.94
N THR A 118 0.05 13.18 -15.08
CA THR A 118 -0.17 13.03 -13.63
C THR A 118 -0.84 14.25 -13.03
N ALA A 119 -0.41 15.46 -13.39
CA ALA A 119 -1.04 16.69 -12.91
C ALA A 119 -2.52 16.80 -13.35
N ARG A 120 -2.84 16.46 -14.61
CA ARG A 120 -4.24 16.42 -15.10
C ARG A 120 -5.08 15.39 -14.36
N VAL A 121 -4.51 14.21 -14.05
CA VAL A 121 -5.20 13.15 -13.33
C VAL A 121 -5.47 13.55 -11.88
N ILE A 122 -4.49 14.14 -11.21
CA ILE A 122 -4.64 14.67 -9.85
C ILE A 122 -5.73 15.75 -9.81
N GLU A 123 -5.72 16.71 -10.74
CA GLU A 123 -6.73 17.75 -10.83
C GLU A 123 -8.15 17.17 -11.05
N ARG A 124 -8.28 16.17 -11.92
CA ARG A 124 -9.58 15.59 -12.30
C ARG A 124 -10.17 14.68 -11.23
N PHE A 125 -9.36 13.89 -10.53
CA PHE A 125 -9.82 12.80 -9.65
C PHE A 125 -9.53 13.02 -8.16
N GLY A 126 -8.72 14.02 -7.82
CA GLY A 126 -8.48 14.49 -6.44
C GLY A 126 -8.06 13.35 -5.49
N ASP A 127 -8.84 13.17 -4.44
CA ASP A 127 -8.60 12.20 -3.37
C ASP A 127 -8.72 10.71 -3.78
N ARG A 128 -9.24 10.47 -4.98
CA ARG A 128 -9.25 9.13 -5.58
C ARG A 128 -7.90 8.72 -6.18
N VAL A 129 -6.90 9.60 -6.15
CA VAL A 129 -5.55 9.34 -6.65
C VAL A 129 -4.54 9.47 -5.53
N ALA A 130 -3.79 8.41 -5.29
CA ALA A 130 -2.55 8.41 -4.52
C ALA A 130 -1.35 8.28 -5.48
N VAL A 131 -0.19 8.77 -5.08
CA VAL A 131 1.06 8.56 -5.82
C VAL A 131 2.02 7.72 -5.00
N GLY A 132 2.49 6.63 -5.59
CA GLY A 132 3.50 5.74 -5.03
C GLY A 132 4.91 6.31 -5.20
N LEU A 133 5.60 6.47 -4.09
CA LEU A 133 6.99 6.88 -3.99
C LEU A 133 7.81 5.69 -3.49
N ASP A 134 8.30 4.89 -4.43
CA ASP A 134 9.15 3.73 -4.14
C ASP A 134 10.60 4.21 -4.05
N VAL A 135 11.20 4.17 -2.86
CA VAL A 135 12.44 4.88 -2.54
C VAL A 135 13.59 3.91 -2.27
N ARG A 136 14.75 4.19 -2.84
CA ARG A 136 16.04 3.59 -2.49
C ARG A 136 17.00 4.71 -2.07
N GLY A 137 17.18 4.90 -0.76
CA GLY A 137 17.86 6.09 -0.23
C GLY A 137 17.00 7.34 -0.47
N THR A 138 17.44 8.22 -1.36
CA THR A 138 16.66 9.40 -1.84
C THR A 138 16.32 9.31 -3.34
N THR A 139 16.62 8.19 -3.99
CA THR A 139 16.32 7.97 -5.40
C THR A 139 15.04 7.17 -5.53
N LEU A 140 14.12 7.64 -6.35
CA LEU A 140 12.89 6.91 -6.68
C LEU A 140 13.20 5.76 -7.64
N ALA A 141 12.50 4.66 -7.43
CA ALA A 141 12.54 3.48 -8.29
C ALA A 141 11.30 3.44 -9.18
N ALA A 142 11.48 3.05 -10.42
CA ALA A 142 10.44 2.94 -11.43
C ALA A 142 10.48 1.57 -12.13
N ARG A 143 9.42 1.24 -12.87
CA ARG A 143 9.31 0.02 -13.70
C ARG A 143 9.63 -1.26 -12.93
N GLY A 144 8.89 -1.51 -11.87
CA GLY A 144 9.13 -2.66 -10.99
C GLY A 144 10.52 -2.60 -10.34
N TRP A 145 10.97 -1.38 -9.99
CA TRP A 145 12.23 -1.07 -9.30
C TRP A 145 13.52 -1.35 -10.09
N THR A 146 13.39 -1.51 -11.41
CA THR A 146 14.52 -1.80 -12.32
C THR A 146 15.16 -0.55 -12.91
N LYS A 147 14.51 0.63 -12.78
CA LYS A 147 15.01 1.92 -13.27
C LYS A 147 14.94 2.98 -12.19
N GLU A 148 15.75 4.00 -12.33
CA GLU A 148 15.67 5.22 -11.51
C GLU A 148 14.55 6.13 -12.01
N GLY A 149 13.79 6.71 -11.06
CA GLY A 149 12.63 7.58 -11.32
C GLY A 149 12.88 9.05 -10.92
N GLY A 150 14.12 9.41 -10.56
CA GLY A 150 14.50 10.76 -10.15
C GLY A 150 14.74 10.92 -8.64
N ASP A 151 15.01 12.14 -8.21
CA ASP A 151 15.19 12.47 -6.79
C ASP A 151 13.82 12.58 -6.09
N LEU A 152 13.73 11.97 -4.91
CA LEU A 152 12.49 11.94 -4.11
C LEU A 152 11.97 13.36 -3.82
N TRP A 153 12.87 14.28 -3.45
CA TRP A 153 12.44 15.59 -2.98
C TRP A 153 11.99 16.51 -4.11
N GLU A 154 12.62 16.40 -5.28
CA GLU A 154 12.20 17.12 -6.49
C GLU A 154 10.84 16.62 -6.97
N VAL A 155 10.63 15.31 -6.98
CA VAL A 155 9.35 14.71 -7.39
C VAL A 155 8.25 15.05 -6.38
N LEU A 156 8.52 14.94 -5.07
CA LEU A 156 7.55 15.30 -4.03
C LEU A 156 7.11 16.77 -4.18
N ALA A 157 8.04 17.70 -4.36
CA ALA A 157 7.72 19.12 -4.53
C ALA A 157 6.81 19.34 -5.77
N ARG A 158 7.12 18.71 -6.90
CA ARG A 158 6.29 18.76 -8.11
C ARG A 158 4.88 18.22 -7.90
N LEU A 159 4.75 17.12 -7.15
CA LEU A 159 3.45 16.53 -6.84
C LEU A 159 2.64 17.38 -5.85
N GLU A 160 3.30 18.05 -4.90
CA GLU A 160 2.66 19.06 -4.04
C GLU A 160 2.10 20.22 -4.85
N ASP A 161 2.91 20.75 -5.81
CA ASP A 161 2.47 21.83 -6.71
C ASP A 161 1.28 21.39 -7.59
N ALA A 162 1.22 20.12 -7.99
CA ALA A 162 0.09 19.53 -8.72
C ALA A 162 -1.14 19.26 -7.82
N GLY A 163 -1.03 19.42 -6.50
CA GLY A 163 -2.12 19.21 -5.56
C GLY A 163 -2.41 17.75 -5.23
N CYS A 164 -1.41 16.87 -5.30
CA CYS A 164 -1.56 15.45 -4.96
C CYS A 164 -2.20 15.29 -3.58
N ALA A 165 -3.20 14.42 -3.48
CA ALA A 165 -4.00 14.28 -2.27
C ALA A 165 -3.37 13.33 -1.22
N ARG A 166 -2.50 12.40 -1.65
CA ARG A 166 -1.93 11.34 -0.77
C ARG A 166 -0.69 10.72 -1.40
N TYR A 167 0.23 10.26 -0.56
CA TYR A 167 1.43 9.52 -0.96
C TYR A 167 1.45 8.12 -0.34
N VAL A 168 1.88 7.12 -1.13
CA VAL A 168 2.25 5.80 -0.63
C VAL A 168 3.77 5.71 -0.69
N VAL A 169 4.43 5.62 0.46
CA VAL A 169 5.90 5.65 0.54
C VAL A 169 6.43 4.27 0.87
N THR A 170 7.17 3.68 -0.06
CA THR A 170 7.79 2.36 0.08
C THR A 170 9.32 2.50 0.14
N ASP A 171 9.95 2.03 1.22
CA ASP A 171 11.40 1.75 1.16
C ASP A 171 11.60 0.38 0.49
N VAL A 172 12.04 0.38 -0.77
CA VAL A 172 12.21 -0.86 -1.55
C VAL A 172 13.29 -1.79 -0.98
N THR A 173 14.20 -1.25 -0.15
CA THR A 173 15.22 -2.07 0.52
C THR A 173 14.67 -2.83 1.73
N LYS A 174 13.54 -2.39 2.23
CA LYS A 174 12.83 -2.98 3.38
C LYS A 174 11.69 -3.90 2.95
N ASP A 175 11.12 -3.68 1.76
CA ASP A 175 9.93 -4.42 1.33
C ASP A 175 10.16 -5.92 1.26
N GLY A 176 9.23 -6.68 1.82
CA GLY A 176 9.28 -8.15 1.90
C GLY A 176 10.41 -8.71 2.77
N THR A 177 11.21 -7.89 3.47
CA THR A 177 12.37 -8.34 4.28
C THR A 177 12.04 -8.65 5.73
N LEU A 178 10.92 -8.18 6.27
CA LEU A 178 10.55 -8.29 7.69
C LEU A 178 11.61 -7.67 8.63
N LYS A 179 12.15 -6.50 8.28
CA LYS A 179 13.20 -5.80 9.05
C LYS A 179 12.75 -4.47 9.67
N GLY A 180 11.44 -4.30 9.79
CA GLY A 180 10.82 -3.06 10.26
C GLY A 180 10.69 -1.99 9.16
N PRO A 181 9.69 -1.08 9.27
CA PRO A 181 9.49 0.04 8.36
C PRO A 181 10.61 1.07 8.48
N ASN A 182 10.77 1.93 7.47
CA ASN A 182 11.71 3.05 7.54
C ASN A 182 11.01 4.29 8.12
N THR A 183 10.89 4.34 9.44
CA THR A 183 10.22 5.45 10.15
C THR A 183 10.97 6.78 9.98
N GLU A 184 12.30 6.75 9.75
CA GLU A 184 13.08 7.96 9.49
C GLU A 184 12.70 8.58 8.14
N LEU A 185 12.63 7.77 7.07
CA LEU A 185 12.17 8.22 5.76
C LEU A 185 10.75 8.79 5.83
N LEU A 186 9.84 8.09 6.52
CA LEU A 186 8.46 8.54 6.70
C LEU A 186 8.40 9.90 7.43
N ALA A 187 9.17 10.07 8.51
CA ALA A 187 9.25 11.35 9.21
C ALA A 187 9.79 12.47 8.31
N GLN A 188 10.81 12.20 7.49
CA GLN A 188 11.35 13.17 6.54
C GLN A 188 10.32 13.57 5.47
N VAL A 189 9.55 12.61 4.93
CA VAL A 189 8.48 12.89 3.96
C VAL A 189 7.38 13.69 4.63
N CYS A 190 6.86 13.26 5.78
CA CYS A 190 5.80 13.98 6.52
C CYS A 190 6.21 15.41 6.91
N ALA A 191 7.51 15.67 7.12
CA ALA A 191 8.00 17.03 7.40
C ALA A 191 7.97 17.95 6.16
N LYS A 192 7.81 17.40 4.96
CA LYS A 192 7.82 18.16 3.69
C LYS A 192 6.44 18.26 3.03
N THR A 193 5.45 17.54 3.54
CA THR A 193 4.07 17.58 3.05
C THR A 193 3.08 17.69 4.19
N ALA A 194 1.94 18.35 3.95
CA ALA A 194 0.77 18.29 4.83
C ALA A 194 -0.24 17.23 4.39
N LYS A 195 0.08 16.47 3.33
CA LYS A 195 -0.80 15.44 2.79
C LYS A 195 -0.61 14.13 3.54
N PRO A 196 -1.66 13.28 3.62
CA PRO A 196 -1.59 11.97 4.21
C PRO A 196 -0.51 11.10 3.56
N VAL A 197 0.23 10.35 4.39
CA VAL A 197 1.26 9.40 3.96
C VAL A 197 0.88 8.00 4.40
N VAL A 198 0.84 7.06 3.47
CA VAL A 198 0.66 5.64 3.72
C VAL A 198 2.04 4.97 3.71
N ALA A 199 2.40 4.33 4.81
CA ALA A 199 3.65 3.59 4.93
C ALA A 199 3.57 2.24 4.21
N SER A 200 4.62 1.86 3.48
CA SER A 200 4.70 0.56 2.81
C SER A 200 6.09 -0.05 2.96
N GLY A 201 6.12 -1.38 3.11
CA GLY A 201 7.35 -2.17 3.19
C GLY A 201 7.94 -2.30 4.60
N GLY A 202 8.47 -3.48 4.87
CA GLY A 202 9.28 -3.78 6.04
C GLY A 202 8.54 -4.20 7.31
N ILE A 203 7.29 -3.88 7.53
CA ILE A 203 6.53 -4.21 8.74
C ILE A 203 6.70 -5.69 9.08
N SER A 204 7.06 -5.98 10.34
CA SER A 204 7.44 -7.33 10.78
C SER A 204 6.84 -7.75 12.11
N SER A 205 6.35 -6.81 12.91
CA SER A 205 5.86 -7.06 14.27
C SER A 205 4.75 -6.07 14.67
N LEU A 206 4.07 -6.34 15.78
CA LEU A 206 3.09 -5.41 16.37
C LEU A 206 3.76 -4.13 16.90
N GLU A 207 5.03 -4.21 17.30
CA GLU A 207 5.82 -3.05 17.70
C GLU A 207 6.02 -2.08 16.52
N ASP A 208 6.19 -2.60 15.30
CA ASP A 208 6.26 -1.78 14.09
C ASP A 208 4.92 -1.07 13.82
N VAL A 209 3.80 -1.78 14.02
CA VAL A 209 2.46 -1.17 13.90
C VAL A 209 2.28 -0.08 14.94
N ALA A 210 2.69 -0.31 16.19
CA ALA A 210 2.64 0.70 17.25
C ALA A 210 3.51 1.92 16.94
N ALA A 211 4.71 1.70 16.36
CA ALA A 211 5.59 2.79 15.94
C ALA A 211 4.94 3.66 14.85
N LEU A 212 4.29 3.04 13.84
CA LEU A 212 3.57 3.78 12.80
C LEU A 212 2.32 4.49 13.36
N ALA A 213 1.57 3.85 14.26
CA ALA A 213 0.44 4.47 14.94
C ALA A 213 0.85 5.72 15.74
N ALA A 214 2.04 5.73 16.35
CA ALA A 214 2.58 6.90 17.03
C ALA A 214 2.94 8.06 16.07
N MET A 215 3.04 7.79 14.77
CA MET A 215 3.34 8.80 13.73
C MET A 215 2.09 9.42 13.08
N THR A 216 0.87 9.01 13.47
CA THR A 216 -0.36 9.57 12.90
C THR A 216 -0.47 11.08 13.11
N GLY A 217 -0.03 11.58 14.24
CA GLY A 217 0.08 13.03 14.53
C GLY A 217 1.13 13.76 13.68
N GLN A 218 1.99 13.05 12.95
CA GLN A 218 2.99 13.62 12.04
C GLN A 218 2.56 13.58 10.58
N GLY A 219 1.46 12.85 10.24
CA GLY A 219 0.93 12.76 8.89
C GLY A 219 0.91 11.33 8.31
N VAL A 220 1.36 10.33 9.06
CA VAL A 220 1.18 8.92 8.65
C VAL A 220 -0.29 8.54 8.84
N GLU A 221 -1.01 8.33 7.74
CA GLU A 221 -2.44 8.00 7.74
C GLU A 221 -2.67 6.50 7.89
N GLY A 222 -1.84 5.70 7.22
CA GLY A 222 -2.05 4.26 7.13
C GLY A 222 -0.79 3.47 6.85
N ALA A 223 -0.95 2.15 6.81
CA ALA A 223 0.12 1.21 6.55
C ALA A 223 -0.34 0.03 5.67
N ILE A 224 0.38 -0.20 4.57
CA ILE A 224 0.19 -1.39 3.73
C ILE A 224 0.92 -2.56 4.38
N MET A 225 0.17 -3.63 4.63
CA MET A 225 0.66 -4.81 5.34
C MET A 225 0.64 -6.03 4.42
N GLY A 226 1.84 -6.49 4.07
CA GLY A 226 2.02 -7.64 3.20
C GLY A 226 2.55 -8.86 3.96
N LYS A 227 3.81 -9.17 3.73
CA LYS A 227 4.48 -10.43 4.12
C LYS A 227 4.32 -10.82 5.59
N ALA A 228 4.25 -9.85 6.52
CA ALA A 228 4.11 -10.16 7.95
C ALA A 228 2.80 -10.89 8.27
N LEU A 229 1.69 -10.47 7.65
CA LEU A 229 0.38 -11.13 7.80
C LEU A 229 0.41 -12.54 7.22
N TYR A 230 0.87 -12.70 5.98
CA TYR A 230 0.96 -14.01 5.31
C TYR A 230 1.95 -14.97 5.99
N ALA A 231 2.98 -14.45 6.64
CA ALA A 231 3.93 -15.23 7.42
C ALA A 231 3.45 -15.55 8.85
N GLY A 232 2.22 -15.14 9.22
CA GLY A 232 1.65 -15.39 10.54
C GLY A 232 2.47 -14.77 11.69
N ARG A 233 3.15 -13.64 11.45
CA ARG A 233 3.92 -12.95 12.49
C ARG A 233 3.02 -12.39 13.59
N PHE A 234 1.82 -12.00 13.21
CA PHE A 234 0.70 -11.55 14.03
C PHE A 234 -0.58 -11.63 13.18
N SER A 235 -1.73 -11.61 13.81
CA SER A 235 -3.00 -11.56 13.08
C SER A 235 -3.40 -10.12 12.72
N LEU A 236 -4.28 -9.95 11.72
CA LEU A 236 -4.79 -8.63 11.36
C LEU A 236 -5.58 -8.00 12.52
N GLU A 237 -6.35 -8.80 13.25
CA GLU A 237 -7.12 -8.35 14.42
C GLU A 237 -6.20 -7.77 15.50
N GLN A 238 -5.06 -8.42 15.76
CA GLN A 238 -4.05 -7.93 16.69
C GLN A 238 -3.45 -6.59 16.21
N ALA A 239 -3.15 -6.50 14.91
CA ALA A 239 -2.65 -5.26 14.34
C ALA A 239 -3.68 -4.12 14.39
N LEU A 240 -4.97 -4.42 14.11
CA LEU A 240 -6.08 -3.45 14.22
C LEU A 240 -6.26 -2.96 15.66
N ALA A 241 -6.15 -3.85 16.65
CA ALA A 241 -6.21 -3.44 18.05
C ALA A 241 -5.09 -2.45 18.41
N VAL A 242 -3.85 -2.73 17.97
CA VAL A 242 -2.70 -1.83 18.18
C VAL A 242 -2.90 -0.49 17.43
N ALA A 243 -3.34 -0.53 16.18
CA ALA A 243 -3.64 0.66 15.39
C ALA A 243 -4.74 1.53 16.03
N GLY A 244 -5.69 0.90 16.72
CA GLY A 244 -6.76 1.53 17.49
C GLY A 244 -6.34 2.02 18.88
N GLY A 245 -5.08 1.84 19.29
CA GLY A 245 -4.52 2.33 20.53
C GLY A 245 -4.37 1.33 21.67
N ALA A 246 -4.63 0.03 21.42
CA ALA A 246 -4.28 -0.99 22.39
C ALA A 246 -2.75 -1.14 22.51
N THR A 247 -2.26 -1.52 23.69
CA THR A 247 -0.85 -1.86 23.82
C THR A 247 -0.55 -3.18 23.11
N VAL A 248 0.71 -3.38 22.73
CA VAL A 248 1.15 -4.64 22.10
C VAL A 248 0.89 -5.86 23.00
N GLU A 249 1.02 -5.70 24.32
CA GLU A 249 0.74 -6.77 25.29
C GLU A 249 -0.76 -7.13 25.31
N GLN A 250 -1.63 -6.11 25.27
CA GLN A 250 -3.08 -6.31 25.19
C GLN A 250 -3.46 -7.05 23.92
N ALA A 251 -2.97 -6.60 22.75
CA ALA A 251 -3.23 -7.23 21.47
C ALA A 251 -2.73 -8.68 21.38
N ARG A 252 -1.59 -9.00 22.02
CA ARG A 252 -1.08 -10.39 22.10
C ARG A 252 -1.89 -11.30 22.98
N SER A 253 -2.62 -10.76 23.96
CA SER A 253 -3.49 -11.54 24.85
C SER A 253 -4.83 -11.91 24.19
N GLU A 254 -5.21 -11.21 23.13
CA GLU A 254 -6.36 -11.57 22.31
C GLU A 254 -6.01 -12.84 21.51
N GLN A 255 -6.87 -13.87 21.61
CA GLN A 255 -6.64 -15.09 20.81
C GLN A 255 -6.75 -14.75 19.33
N PRO A 256 -5.73 -15.08 18.51
CA PRO A 256 -5.85 -14.87 17.08
C PRO A 256 -7.03 -15.67 16.52
N GLY A 257 -7.85 -15.03 15.71
CA GLY A 257 -8.79 -15.74 14.86
C GLY A 257 -8.05 -16.77 13.99
N PRO A 258 -8.74 -17.68 13.32
CA PRO A 258 -8.10 -18.64 12.45
C PRO A 258 -7.25 -17.91 11.40
N VAL A 259 -5.96 -18.22 11.36
CA VAL A 259 -5.03 -17.68 10.36
C VAL A 259 -5.58 -18.04 8.98
N ALA A 260 -5.79 -17.05 8.13
CA ALA A 260 -6.09 -17.30 6.72
C ALA A 260 -4.98 -18.15 6.10
N PRO A 261 -5.31 -19.12 5.27
CA PRO A 261 -4.36 -20.08 4.72
C PRO A 261 -3.28 -19.46 3.83
#